data_bf4f07c2631f7f883c30dd8c8dcff862
#
_entry.id   bf4f07c2631f7f883c30dd8c8dcff862
#
_cell.length_a   1.000
_cell.length_b   1.000
_cell.length_c   1.000
_cell.angle_alpha   90.00
_cell.angle_beta   90.00
_cell.angle_gamma   90.00
#
_symmetry.space_group_name_H-M   'P 1'
#
loop_
_entity.id
_entity.type
_entity.pdbx_description
1 polymer ?
#
loop_
_entity_poly.entity_id
_entity_poly.type
_entity_poly.pdbx_seq_one_letter_code
_entity_poly.pdbx_strand_id
1 'polypeptide(L)'
;MGEQSLAGKKVAILAADMFERVELEQPRKALDEAGAKIEIVSIHDGQIQGFDHFDPKNKVRVDKTVEEVSADDYDALFIPGGVGNPDQLRGDENAVNLVREFATSGKPIAAICHAPWVLVEAGVARGRTLTSWPTLQTDVRNAGGTWVDKEVVVDDGIVTSRKPDDIPAFNKKMLEEFAEGTHARRDVAELAGRTAGAA
;
A
#
# COMPACT_ATOMS: atom_id res chain seq x y z
N MET A 1 -6.76 2.06 25.85
CA MET A 1 -6.43 2.74 24.58
C MET A 1 -7.68 2.61 23.74
N GLY A 2 -8.29 3.73 23.33
CA GLY A 2 -9.52 3.70 22.56
C GLY A 2 -9.29 3.00 21.23
N GLU A 3 -10.24 2.16 20.84
CA GLU A 3 -10.28 1.54 19.54
C GLU A 3 -10.35 2.65 18.49
N GLN A 4 -9.42 2.66 17.51
CA GLN A 4 -9.40 3.68 16.45
C GLN A 4 -10.61 3.44 15.55
N SER A 5 -11.56 4.38 15.54
CA SER A 5 -12.75 4.27 14.71
C SER A 5 -12.51 4.84 13.32
N LEU A 6 -12.81 4.04 12.30
CA LEU A 6 -12.82 4.45 10.88
C LEU A 6 -14.25 4.61 10.33
N ALA A 7 -15.22 4.81 11.21
CA ALA A 7 -16.61 5.02 10.80
C ALA A 7 -16.72 6.22 9.84
N GLY A 8 -17.31 5.98 8.66
CA GLY A 8 -17.43 6.98 7.59
C GLY A 8 -16.22 7.09 6.67
N LYS A 9 -15.09 6.46 6.98
CA LYS A 9 -13.92 6.38 6.08
C LYS A 9 -14.11 5.31 5.02
N LYS A 10 -13.63 5.60 3.80
CA LYS A 10 -13.62 4.65 2.69
C LYS A 10 -12.17 4.30 2.32
N VAL A 11 -11.83 3.02 2.34
CA VAL A 11 -10.49 2.51 2.11
C VAL A 11 -10.44 1.69 0.83
N ALA A 12 -9.51 2.02 -0.07
CA ALA A 12 -9.17 1.15 -1.20
C ALA A 12 -8.13 0.11 -0.76
N ILE A 13 -8.37 -1.16 -1.08
CA ILE A 13 -7.35 -2.22 -1.05
C ILE A 13 -6.93 -2.46 -2.49
N LEU A 14 -5.74 -1.99 -2.87
CA LEU A 14 -5.19 -2.19 -4.21
C LEU A 14 -4.46 -3.53 -4.26
N ALA A 15 -5.00 -4.48 -5.01
CA ALA A 15 -4.45 -5.83 -5.10
C ALA A 15 -4.71 -6.46 -6.47
N ALA A 16 -3.78 -7.30 -6.93
CA ALA A 16 -3.87 -8.15 -8.12
C ALA A 16 -3.74 -9.63 -7.72
N ASP A 17 -3.66 -10.52 -8.70
CA ASP A 17 -3.41 -11.94 -8.45
C ASP A 17 -2.08 -12.18 -7.71
N MET A 18 -1.97 -13.32 -7.04
CA MET A 18 -0.80 -13.75 -6.30
C MET A 18 -0.48 -12.87 -5.06
N PHE A 19 -1.51 -12.27 -4.45
CA PHE A 19 -1.35 -11.63 -3.15
C PHE A 19 -1.15 -12.69 -2.05
N GLU A 20 -0.35 -12.38 -1.02
CA GLU A 20 -0.26 -13.21 0.18
C GLU A 20 -1.57 -13.11 0.97
N ARG A 21 -2.26 -14.23 1.11
CA ARG A 21 -3.63 -14.30 1.65
C ARG A 21 -3.77 -13.64 3.02
N VAL A 22 -2.89 -13.97 3.94
CA VAL A 22 -2.99 -13.46 5.31
C VAL A 22 -2.72 -11.96 5.39
N GLU A 23 -1.89 -11.42 4.47
CA GLU A 23 -1.55 -10.01 4.38
C GLU A 23 -2.68 -9.16 3.77
N LEU A 24 -3.65 -9.78 3.11
CA LEU A 24 -4.89 -9.12 2.71
C LEU A 24 -5.99 -9.32 3.75
N GLU A 25 -6.24 -10.56 4.16
CA GLU A 25 -7.40 -10.91 4.98
C GLU A 25 -7.35 -10.32 6.39
N GLN A 26 -6.19 -10.39 7.07
CA GLN A 26 -6.09 -9.90 8.45
C GLN A 26 -6.17 -8.38 8.53
N PRO A 27 -5.46 -7.57 7.71
CA PRO A 27 -5.65 -6.12 7.70
C PRO A 27 -7.05 -5.70 7.24
N ARG A 28 -7.64 -6.37 6.23
CA ARG A 28 -9.03 -6.14 5.82
C ARG A 28 -10.00 -6.33 6.97
N LYS A 29 -9.83 -7.42 7.73
CA LYS A 29 -10.65 -7.68 8.92
C LYS A 29 -10.50 -6.57 9.97
N ALA A 30 -9.28 -6.10 10.23
CA ALA A 30 -9.03 -5.02 11.17
C ALA A 30 -9.69 -3.69 10.72
N LEU A 31 -9.65 -3.38 9.42
CA LEU A 31 -10.34 -2.23 8.83
C LEU A 31 -11.87 -2.33 8.97
N ASP A 32 -12.43 -3.52 8.71
CA ASP A 32 -13.87 -3.79 8.83
C ASP A 32 -14.35 -3.67 10.29
N GLU A 33 -13.62 -4.25 11.23
CA GLU A 33 -13.87 -4.14 12.68
C GLU A 33 -13.77 -2.69 13.18
N ALA A 34 -12.91 -1.87 12.58
CA ALA A 34 -12.82 -0.43 12.86
C ALA A 34 -13.95 0.39 12.22
N GLY A 35 -14.80 -0.21 11.38
CA GLY A 35 -15.97 0.42 10.75
C GLY A 35 -15.70 1.12 9.41
N ALA A 36 -14.58 0.84 8.76
CA ALA A 36 -14.29 1.38 7.43
C ALA A 36 -15.18 0.75 6.34
N LYS A 37 -15.52 1.52 5.31
CA LYS A 37 -16.03 0.98 4.05
C LYS A 37 -14.84 0.57 3.20
N ILE A 38 -14.82 -0.67 2.72
CA ILE A 38 -13.69 -1.24 2.00
C ILE A 38 -14.11 -1.61 0.58
N GLU A 39 -13.29 -1.23 -0.39
CA GLU A 39 -13.40 -1.72 -1.77
C GLU A 39 -12.07 -2.36 -2.20
N ILE A 40 -12.18 -3.52 -2.85
CA ILE A 40 -11.05 -4.18 -3.53
C ILE A 40 -10.93 -3.56 -4.92
N VAL A 41 -9.81 -2.89 -5.14
CA VAL A 41 -9.44 -2.28 -6.42
C VAL A 41 -8.35 -3.10 -7.08
N SER A 42 -8.51 -3.42 -8.37
CA SER A 42 -7.53 -4.25 -9.09
C SER A 42 -7.29 -3.75 -10.51
N ILE A 43 -6.26 -4.30 -11.16
CA ILE A 43 -5.91 -4.03 -12.57
C ILE A 43 -6.82 -4.74 -13.56
N HIS A 44 -7.69 -5.62 -13.09
CA HIS A 44 -8.72 -6.29 -13.91
C HIS A 44 -9.98 -6.54 -13.06
N ASP A 45 -11.10 -6.75 -13.72
CA ASP A 45 -12.38 -7.12 -13.10
C ASP A 45 -12.45 -8.59 -12.67
N GLY A 46 -13.58 -8.99 -12.08
CA GLY A 46 -13.87 -10.36 -11.71
C GLY A 46 -13.34 -10.75 -10.33
N GLN A 47 -12.31 -11.55 -10.26
CA GLN A 47 -11.73 -12.07 -9.02
C GLN A 47 -10.21 -12.15 -9.09
N ILE A 48 -9.55 -11.83 -8.01
CA ILE A 48 -8.10 -12.00 -7.82
C ILE A 48 -7.81 -13.23 -6.94
N GLN A 49 -6.71 -13.93 -7.25
CA GLN A 49 -6.31 -15.18 -6.62
C GLN A 49 -5.31 -14.94 -5.48
N GLY A 50 -5.67 -15.34 -4.26
CA GLY A 50 -4.77 -15.34 -3.11
C GLY A 50 -3.91 -16.59 -3.04
N PHE A 51 -2.76 -16.47 -2.40
CA PHE A 51 -1.80 -17.54 -2.18
C PHE A 51 -1.35 -17.59 -0.72
N ASP A 52 -0.99 -18.79 -0.25
CA ASP A 52 -0.14 -18.98 0.91
C ASP A 52 1.23 -19.36 0.35
N HIS A 53 2.13 -18.39 0.24
CA HIS A 53 3.43 -18.51 -0.44
C HIS A 53 3.24 -18.85 -1.94
N PHE A 54 3.28 -20.13 -2.30
CA PHE A 54 3.13 -20.63 -3.67
C PHE A 54 1.85 -21.47 -3.88
N ASP A 55 1.10 -21.74 -2.81
CA ASP A 55 -0.11 -22.53 -2.88
C ASP A 55 -1.33 -21.65 -3.12
N PRO A 56 -2.07 -21.80 -4.24
CA PRO A 56 -3.29 -21.04 -4.48
C PRO A 56 -4.35 -21.35 -3.43
N LYS A 57 -5.01 -20.33 -2.93
CA LYS A 57 -6.05 -20.40 -1.91
C LYS A 57 -7.38 -19.82 -2.40
N ASN A 58 -8.02 -18.98 -1.60
CA ASN A 58 -9.27 -18.34 -1.93
C ASN A 58 -9.12 -17.25 -3.01
N LYS A 59 -10.22 -17.02 -3.68
CA LYS A 59 -10.38 -15.86 -4.57
C LYS A 59 -11.12 -14.75 -3.86
N VAL A 60 -10.77 -13.52 -4.17
CA VAL A 60 -11.45 -12.33 -3.67
C VAL A 60 -12.08 -11.60 -4.85
N ARG A 61 -13.34 -11.19 -4.69
CA ARG A 61 -14.05 -10.41 -5.72
C ARG A 61 -13.45 -9.02 -5.80
N VAL A 62 -13.23 -8.54 -7.00
CA VAL A 62 -12.89 -7.16 -7.33
C VAL A 62 -14.16 -6.31 -7.34
N ASP A 63 -14.13 -5.17 -6.65
CA ASP A 63 -15.26 -4.25 -6.59
C ASP A 63 -15.16 -3.18 -7.69
N LYS A 64 -13.93 -2.75 -8.00
CA LYS A 64 -13.59 -1.74 -9.00
C LYS A 64 -12.26 -2.04 -9.68
N THR A 65 -12.12 -1.60 -10.93
CA THR A 65 -10.81 -1.56 -11.60
C THR A 65 -10.13 -0.22 -11.34
N VAL A 66 -8.79 -0.18 -11.49
CA VAL A 66 -8.00 1.06 -11.36
C VAL A 66 -8.39 2.15 -12.36
N GLU A 67 -9.02 1.78 -13.48
CA GLU A 67 -9.54 2.72 -14.49
C GLU A 67 -10.85 3.40 -14.06
N GLU A 68 -11.57 2.82 -13.09
CA GLU A 68 -12.88 3.32 -12.64
C GLU A 68 -12.79 4.24 -11.42
N VAL A 69 -11.59 4.43 -10.85
CA VAL A 69 -11.41 5.10 -9.55
C VAL A 69 -10.28 6.12 -9.58
N SER A 70 -10.32 7.03 -8.62
CA SER A 70 -9.25 7.97 -8.33
C SER A 70 -9.01 8.04 -6.83
N ALA A 71 -7.91 8.66 -6.40
CA ALA A 71 -7.65 8.85 -4.97
C ALA A 71 -8.73 9.69 -4.28
N ASP A 72 -9.49 10.52 -5.02
CA ASP A 72 -10.57 11.34 -4.45
C ASP A 72 -11.77 10.52 -3.97
N ASP A 73 -11.92 9.30 -4.48
CA ASP A 73 -13.00 8.39 -4.09
C ASP A 73 -12.80 7.74 -2.71
N TYR A 74 -11.59 7.88 -2.11
CA TYR A 74 -11.19 7.19 -0.89
C TYR A 74 -10.48 8.10 0.10
N ASP A 75 -10.46 7.69 1.36
CA ASP A 75 -9.73 8.36 2.44
C ASP A 75 -8.33 7.79 2.66
N ALA A 76 -8.10 6.52 2.31
CA ALA A 76 -6.84 5.82 2.53
C ALA A 76 -6.64 4.67 1.54
N LEU A 77 -5.38 4.24 1.37
CA LEU A 77 -4.96 3.14 0.51
C LEU A 77 -4.23 2.07 1.31
N PHE A 78 -4.60 0.81 1.12
CA PHE A 78 -3.86 -0.33 1.62
C PHE A 78 -3.41 -1.23 0.45
N ILE A 79 -2.15 -1.70 0.48
CA ILE A 79 -1.56 -2.59 -0.51
C ILE A 79 -1.01 -3.83 0.20
N PRO A 80 -1.62 -5.02 0.02
CA PRO A 80 -1.09 -6.27 0.55
C PRO A 80 0.16 -6.72 -0.21
N GLY A 81 0.91 -7.65 0.37
CA GLY A 81 2.11 -8.20 -0.24
C GLY A 81 1.85 -9.44 -1.09
N GLY A 82 2.73 -10.42 -0.95
CA GLY A 82 3.00 -11.46 -1.95
C GLY A 82 4.02 -10.95 -2.96
N VAL A 83 4.64 -11.81 -3.73
CA VAL A 83 5.62 -11.41 -4.76
C VAL A 83 4.92 -11.00 -6.04
N GLY A 84 3.97 -11.80 -6.51
CA GLY A 84 3.31 -11.59 -7.80
C GLY A 84 2.35 -10.41 -7.82
N ASN A 85 1.66 -10.13 -6.71
CA ASN A 85 0.75 -9.02 -6.60
C ASN A 85 1.42 -7.66 -6.88
N PRO A 86 2.42 -7.21 -6.12
CA PRO A 86 3.04 -5.91 -6.38
C PRO A 86 3.85 -5.88 -7.68
N ASP A 87 4.33 -7.01 -8.18
CA ASP A 87 5.01 -7.06 -9.48
C ASP A 87 4.03 -6.76 -10.63
N GLN A 88 2.82 -7.28 -10.57
CA GLN A 88 1.76 -6.95 -11.53
C GLN A 88 1.31 -5.49 -11.38
N LEU A 89 1.06 -5.04 -10.15
CA LEU A 89 0.60 -3.67 -9.88
C LEU A 89 1.58 -2.61 -10.38
N ARG A 90 2.90 -2.80 -10.18
CA ARG A 90 3.90 -1.83 -10.62
C ARG A 90 4.09 -1.81 -12.13
N GLY A 91 3.66 -2.87 -12.83
CA GLY A 91 3.63 -2.95 -14.30
C GLY A 91 2.43 -2.25 -14.94
N ASP A 92 1.43 -1.84 -14.15
CA ASP A 92 0.23 -1.17 -14.62
C ASP A 92 0.27 0.33 -14.32
N GLU A 93 0.22 1.16 -15.37
CA GLU A 93 0.33 2.63 -15.23
C GLU A 93 -0.80 3.24 -14.40
N ASN A 94 -2.02 2.71 -14.48
CA ASN A 94 -3.17 3.22 -13.73
C ASN A 94 -3.04 2.90 -12.25
N ALA A 95 -2.57 1.70 -11.89
CA ALA A 95 -2.29 1.31 -10.52
C ALA A 95 -1.18 2.19 -9.91
N VAL A 96 -0.09 2.42 -10.65
CA VAL A 96 1.01 3.29 -10.21
C VAL A 96 0.55 4.73 -10.07
N ASN A 97 -0.27 5.24 -10.99
CA ASN A 97 -0.81 6.59 -10.92
C ASN A 97 -1.76 6.76 -9.73
N LEU A 98 -2.60 5.78 -9.44
CA LEU A 98 -3.46 5.81 -8.25
C LEU A 98 -2.62 5.96 -6.97
N VAL A 99 -1.53 5.20 -6.83
CA VAL A 99 -0.61 5.34 -5.68
C VAL A 99 0.03 6.73 -5.61
N ARG A 100 0.43 7.31 -6.76
CA ARG A 100 0.95 8.70 -6.82
C ARG A 100 -0.09 9.72 -6.39
N GLU A 101 -1.34 9.57 -6.80
CA GLU A 101 -2.44 10.46 -6.40
C GLU A 101 -2.65 10.45 -4.88
N PHE A 102 -2.68 9.27 -4.25
CA PHE A 102 -2.73 9.15 -2.78
C PHE A 102 -1.55 9.86 -2.12
N ALA A 103 -0.33 9.62 -2.59
CA ALA A 103 0.87 10.23 -2.02
C ALA A 103 0.89 11.76 -2.19
N THR A 104 0.48 12.29 -3.36
CA THR A 104 0.44 13.73 -3.63
C THR A 104 -0.69 14.44 -2.90
N SER A 105 -1.82 13.76 -2.68
CA SER A 105 -2.92 14.31 -1.87
C SER A 105 -2.63 14.30 -0.37
N GLY A 106 -1.57 13.61 0.07
CA GLY A 106 -1.24 13.43 1.49
C GLY A 106 -2.14 12.41 2.20
N LYS A 107 -2.97 11.67 1.47
CA LYS A 107 -3.80 10.60 2.04
C LYS A 107 -2.92 9.42 2.46
N PRO A 108 -3.22 8.78 3.61
CA PRO A 108 -2.36 7.73 4.13
C PRO A 108 -2.35 6.48 3.24
N ILE A 109 -1.17 5.87 3.17
CA ILE A 109 -0.92 4.62 2.44
C ILE A 109 -0.30 3.61 3.39
N ALA A 110 -0.82 2.39 3.42
CA ALA A 110 -0.23 1.28 4.14
C ALA A 110 0.21 0.18 3.15
N ALA A 111 1.43 -0.34 3.30
CA ALA A 111 2.00 -1.35 2.41
C ALA A 111 2.83 -2.37 3.19
N ILE A 112 2.63 -3.66 2.94
CA ILE A 112 3.31 -4.74 3.67
C ILE A 112 4.11 -5.65 2.72
N CYS A 113 5.22 -6.23 3.22
CA CYS A 113 6.01 -7.28 2.58
C CYS A 113 6.66 -6.78 1.27
N HIS A 114 6.24 -7.27 0.11
CA HIS A 114 6.73 -6.84 -1.20
C HIS A 114 5.95 -5.64 -1.78
N ALA A 115 4.84 -5.24 -1.17
CA ALA A 115 4.05 -4.09 -1.62
C ALA A 115 4.85 -2.78 -1.78
N PRO A 116 5.90 -2.48 -0.98
CA PRO A 116 6.74 -1.30 -1.22
C PRO A 116 7.40 -1.22 -2.61
N TRP A 117 7.44 -2.28 -3.42
CA TRP A 117 7.82 -2.17 -4.83
C TRP A 117 6.93 -1.21 -5.62
N VAL A 118 5.63 -1.18 -5.32
CA VAL A 118 4.71 -0.23 -5.96
C VAL A 118 5.02 1.20 -5.52
N LEU A 119 5.41 1.39 -4.24
CA LEU A 119 5.86 2.71 -3.74
C LEU A 119 7.17 3.16 -4.42
N VAL A 120 8.08 2.23 -4.70
CA VAL A 120 9.32 2.49 -5.46
C VAL A 120 8.97 2.96 -6.87
N GLU A 121 8.12 2.24 -7.60
CA GLU A 121 7.70 2.55 -8.97
C GLU A 121 6.95 3.89 -9.04
N ALA A 122 6.09 4.15 -8.06
CA ALA A 122 5.36 5.42 -7.96
C ALA A 122 6.25 6.62 -7.57
N GLY A 123 7.55 6.41 -7.23
CA GLY A 123 8.46 7.46 -6.78
C GLY A 123 8.24 7.88 -5.31
N VAL A 124 7.35 7.23 -4.60
CA VAL A 124 6.97 7.56 -3.21
C VAL A 124 8.08 7.23 -2.21
N ALA A 125 8.95 6.27 -2.51
CA ALA A 125 10.04 5.84 -1.63
C ALA A 125 11.12 6.91 -1.42
N ARG A 126 11.30 7.84 -2.36
CA ARG A 126 12.37 8.85 -2.33
C ARG A 126 12.26 9.78 -1.11
N GLY A 127 13.36 9.88 -0.36
CA GLY A 127 13.47 10.75 0.82
C GLY A 127 12.65 10.29 2.02
N ARG A 128 12.10 9.05 1.99
CA ARG A 128 11.34 8.45 3.09
C ARG A 128 12.10 7.33 3.77
N THR A 129 11.78 7.09 5.02
CA THR A 129 12.23 5.90 5.74
C THR A 129 11.16 4.82 5.61
N LEU A 130 11.53 3.67 5.06
CA LEU A 130 10.62 2.55 4.81
C LEU A 130 11.20 1.25 5.36
N THR A 131 10.32 0.31 5.65
CA THR A 131 10.66 -1.11 5.79
C THR A 131 9.90 -1.93 4.73
N SER A 132 10.32 -3.16 4.51
CA SER A 132 9.71 -4.06 3.54
C SER A 132 10.17 -5.50 3.79
N TRP A 133 9.71 -6.45 3.00
CA TRP A 133 10.40 -7.72 2.88
C TRP A 133 11.90 -7.49 2.62
N PRO A 134 12.81 -8.18 3.34
CA PRO A 134 14.24 -7.83 3.36
C PRO A 134 14.95 -7.78 1.99
N THR A 135 14.47 -8.56 1.00
CA THR A 135 15.09 -8.58 -0.32
C THR A 135 14.91 -7.28 -1.11
N LEU A 136 13.96 -6.42 -0.71
CA LEU A 136 13.69 -5.14 -1.36
C LEU A 136 14.59 -3.99 -0.85
N GLN A 137 15.47 -4.25 0.12
CA GLN A 137 16.31 -3.18 0.70
C GLN A 137 17.13 -2.42 -0.33
N THR A 138 17.66 -3.12 -1.34
CA THR A 138 18.45 -2.50 -2.41
C THR A 138 17.57 -1.66 -3.32
N ASP A 139 16.37 -2.11 -3.64
CA ASP A 139 15.42 -1.39 -4.49
C ASP A 139 14.98 -0.08 -3.83
N VAL A 140 14.64 -0.13 -2.53
CA VAL A 140 14.27 1.06 -1.74
C VAL A 140 15.42 2.06 -1.70
N ARG A 141 16.66 1.61 -1.45
CA ARG A 141 17.84 2.48 -1.43
C ARG A 141 18.12 3.09 -2.79
N ASN A 142 18.05 2.31 -3.86
CA ASN A 142 18.26 2.79 -5.23
C ASN A 142 17.18 3.80 -5.66
N ALA A 143 15.96 3.67 -5.13
CA ALA A 143 14.90 4.65 -5.32
C ALA A 143 15.08 5.93 -4.48
N GLY A 144 16.15 6.02 -3.68
CA GLY A 144 16.46 7.19 -2.85
C GLY A 144 15.77 7.18 -1.49
N GLY A 145 15.24 6.04 -1.05
CA GLY A 145 14.69 5.82 0.28
C GLY A 145 15.73 5.33 1.29
N THR A 146 15.40 5.46 2.57
CA THR A 146 16.16 4.87 3.68
C THR A 146 15.46 3.59 4.12
N TRP A 147 16.06 2.44 3.86
CA TRP A 147 15.52 1.16 4.31
C TRP A 147 16.00 0.81 5.72
N VAL A 148 15.09 0.41 6.59
CA VAL A 148 15.39 -0.05 7.96
C VAL A 148 14.71 -1.38 8.24
N ASP A 149 15.36 -2.25 9.01
CA ASP A 149 14.79 -3.52 9.45
C ASP A 149 13.99 -3.34 10.75
N LYS A 150 12.72 -2.96 10.60
CA LYS A 150 11.76 -2.79 11.71
C LYS A 150 10.43 -3.44 11.37
N GLU A 151 9.74 -3.96 12.38
CA GLU A 151 8.42 -4.59 12.19
C GLU A 151 7.39 -3.66 11.56
N VAL A 152 7.46 -2.37 11.88
CA VAL A 152 6.62 -1.33 11.27
C VAL A 152 7.37 0.01 11.26
N VAL A 153 7.19 0.76 10.19
CA VAL A 153 7.70 2.14 10.04
C VAL A 153 6.55 3.02 9.59
N VAL A 154 6.47 4.20 10.19
CA VAL A 154 5.56 5.28 9.79
C VAL A 154 6.42 6.48 9.39
N ASP A 155 6.18 7.03 8.20
CA ASP A 155 6.86 8.22 7.67
C ASP A 155 5.84 9.07 6.90
N ASP A 156 5.37 10.17 7.51
CA ASP A 156 4.40 11.11 6.95
C ASP A 156 3.20 10.42 6.24
N GLY A 157 2.41 9.66 6.99
CA GLY A 157 1.22 8.96 6.50
C GLY A 157 1.50 7.68 5.70
N ILE A 158 2.77 7.31 5.48
CA ILE A 158 3.12 6.05 4.84
C ILE A 158 3.48 5.02 5.90
N VAL A 159 2.70 3.95 6.01
CA VAL A 159 2.94 2.83 6.92
C VAL A 159 3.51 1.66 6.14
N THR A 160 4.68 1.17 6.54
CA THR A 160 5.27 -0.03 5.91
C THR A 160 5.60 -1.09 6.94
N SER A 161 5.55 -2.36 6.53
CA SER A 161 5.88 -3.53 7.35
C SER A 161 6.53 -4.64 6.51
N ARG A 162 7.08 -5.67 7.16
CA ARG A 162 7.99 -6.64 6.49
C ARG A 162 7.31 -7.92 6.04
N LYS A 163 6.44 -8.50 6.88
CA LYS A 163 6.01 -9.90 6.73
C LYS A 163 4.78 -10.22 7.57
N PRO A 164 4.16 -11.39 7.39
CA PRO A 164 2.97 -11.80 8.15
C PRO A 164 3.10 -11.72 9.68
N ASP A 165 4.26 -12.04 10.25
CA ASP A 165 4.48 -11.97 11.70
C ASP A 165 4.32 -10.54 12.26
N ASP A 166 4.54 -9.55 11.43
CA ASP A 166 4.48 -8.13 11.80
C ASP A 166 3.04 -7.53 11.68
N ILE A 167 2.06 -8.29 11.18
CA ILE A 167 0.69 -7.83 10.96
C ILE A 167 0.05 -7.18 12.19
N PRO A 168 0.22 -7.68 13.42
CA PRO A 168 -0.37 -7.02 14.59
C PRO A 168 0.13 -5.57 14.79
N ALA A 169 1.44 -5.33 14.64
CA ALA A 169 2.01 -3.98 14.73
C ALA A 169 1.61 -3.12 13.51
N PHE A 170 1.61 -3.73 12.32
CA PHE A 170 1.17 -3.09 11.09
C PHE A 170 -0.29 -2.62 11.17
N ASN A 171 -1.22 -3.50 11.55
CA ASN A 171 -2.63 -3.16 11.65
C ASN A 171 -2.87 -2.01 12.64
N LYS A 172 -2.18 -2.04 13.80
CA LYS A 172 -2.28 -0.97 14.78
C LYS A 172 -1.90 0.37 14.16
N LYS A 173 -0.75 0.45 13.48
CA LYS A 173 -0.25 1.70 12.88
C LYS A 173 -1.06 2.12 11.65
N MET A 174 -1.52 1.19 10.84
CA MET A 174 -2.42 1.46 9.72
C MET A 174 -3.72 2.12 10.21
N LEU A 175 -4.35 1.56 11.24
CA LEU A 175 -5.59 2.12 11.80
C LEU A 175 -5.35 3.52 12.41
N GLU A 176 -4.23 3.73 13.11
CA GLU A 176 -3.84 5.04 13.67
C GLU A 176 -3.75 6.09 12.54
N GLU A 177 -2.92 5.83 11.50
CA GLU A 177 -2.71 6.77 10.39
C GLU A 177 -3.98 7.02 9.56
N PHE A 178 -4.79 5.97 9.33
CA PHE A 178 -6.03 6.09 8.58
C PHE A 178 -7.09 6.91 9.35
N ALA A 179 -7.08 6.83 10.69
CA ALA A 179 -7.94 7.67 11.53
C ALA A 179 -7.47 9.12 11.57
N GLU A 180 -6.15 9.38 11.62
CA GLU A 180 -5.57 10.72 11.56
C GLU A 180 -5.92 11.40 10.23
N GLY A 181 -5.91 10.65 9.12
CA GLY A 181 -6.31 11.12 7.80
C GLY A 181 -5.19 11.83 7.04
N THR A 182 -5.50 12.94 6.36
CA THR A 182 -4.57 13.58 5.43
C THR A 182 -3.39 14.26 6.15
N HIS A 183 -2.19 13.92 5.72
CA HIS A 183 -0.91 14.50 6.14
C HIS A 183 -0.48 15.68 5.24
N ALA A 184 0.66 16.30 5.57
CA ALA A 184 1.22 17.36 4.73
C ALA A 184 1.53 16.83 3.32
N ARG A 185 1.06 17.57 2.30
CA ARG A 185 1.32 17.21 0.90
C ARG A 185 2.80 17.31 0.60
N ARG A 186 3.38 16.25 0.04
CA ARG A 186 4.71 16.30 -0.57
C ARG A 186 4.55 16.37 -2.09
N ASP A 187 5.26 17.29 -2.72
CA ASP A 187 5.28 17.36 -4.18
C ASP A 187 6.11 16.20 -4.76
N VAL A 188 5.43 15.12 -5.13
CA VAL A 188 6.07 13.96 -5.79
C VAL A 188 6.62 14.35 -7.16
N ALA A 189 6.14 15.44 -7.79
CA ALA A 189 6.66 15.96 -9.03
C ALA A 189 8.09 16.53 -8.87
N GLU A 190 8.40 17.15 -7.72
CA GLU A 190 9.79 17.53 -7.40
C GLU A 190 10.72 16.31 -7.27
N LEU A 191 10.18 15.18 -6.85
CA LEU A 191 10.94 13.95 -6.67
C LEU A 191 11.21 13.23 -8.01
N ALA A 192 10.29 13.31 -8.97
CA ALA A 192 10.44 12.74 -10.31
C ALA A 192 11.33 13.63 -11.23
N GLY A 193 11.30 14.96 -11.04
CA GLY A 193 11.95 15.92 -11.93
C GLY A 193 13.48 16.07 -11.78
N ARG A 194 14.11 15.51 -10.77
CA ARG A 194 15.56 15.63 -10.55
C ARG A 194 16.44 14.63 -11.31
N THR A 195 15.86 13.69 -12.03
CA THR A 195 16.62 12.71 -12.84
C THR A 195 16.89 13.18 -14.29
N ALA A 196 16.29 14.28 -14.75
CA ALA A 196 16.45 14.77 -16.13
C ALA A 196 17.58 15.82 -16.32
N GLY A 197 18.37 16.13 -15.30
CA GLY A 197 19.32 17.24 -15.30
C GLY A 197 20.78 16.90 -15.00
N ALA A 198 21.19 15.62 -15.04
CA ALA A 198 22.59 15.22 -14.85
C ALA A 198 23.05 14.33 -16.02
N ALA A 199 23.33 14.95 -17.15
CA ALA A 199 24.15 14.41 -18.24
C ALA A 199 25.28 15.40 -18.53
#